data_f798af2ebcd2530b3abc0ea5393dece0
#
_entry.id   f798af2ebcd2530b3abc0ea5393dece0
#
_cell.length_a   1.000
_cell.length_b   1.000
_cell.length_c   1.000
_cell.angle_alpha   90.00
_cell.angle_beta   90.00
_cell.angle_gamma   90.00
#
_symmetry.space_group_name_H-M   'P 1'
#
loop_
_entity.id
_entity.type
_entity.pdbx_description
1 polymer ?
#
loop_
_entity_poly.entity_id
_entity_poly.type
_entity_poly.pdbx_seq_one_letter_code
_entity_poly.pdbx_strand_id
1 'polypeptide(L)'
;SGSSGMVLGQYLDIESEKLNSDLDLDDMEKIHSLKTGKLIQASILMGQLESSLDNKKQIMLSDFGSKIGLAFQIFDDILDETGDSSVLGKSIKSDIKNHKQTYVKVIGLEQSNFIADQLAAESIGILDSMGLGESISTLKSLAEYMVNRNR
;
A
#
# COMPACT_ATOMS: atom_id res chain seq x y z
N SER A 1 0.14 -3.74 -14.16
CA SER A 1 1.01 -4.76 -13.51
C SER A 1 2.27 -5.11 -14.31
N GLY A 2 2.43 -4.64 -15.56
CA GLY A 2 3.55 -4.98 -16.43
C GLY A 2 4.86 -4.24 -16.14
N SER A 3 5.71 -4.09 -17.20
CA SER A 3 7.06 -3.50 -17.14
C SER A 3 7.12 -2.03 -16.67
N SER A 4 6.01 -1.32 -16.67
CA SER A 4 5.89 0.04 -16.11
C SER A 4 5.09 0.09 -14.79
N GLY A 5 4.83 -1.06 -14.18
CA GLY A 5 4.06 -1.20 -12.94
C GLY A 5 4.74 -2.14 -11.95
N MET A 6 4.04 -3.19 -11.50
CA MET A 6 4.49 -4.10 -10.45
C MET A 6 5.85 -4.76 -10.76
N VAL A 7 6.08 -5.17 -12.02
CA VAL A 7 7.37 -5.79 -12.42
C VAL A 7 8.52 -4.80 -12.26
N LEU A 8 8.32 -3.52 -12.66
CA LEU A 8 9.34 -2.48 -12.45
C LEU A 8 9.57 -2.23 -10.96
N GLY A 9 8.50 -2.15 -10.16
CA GLY A 9 8.60 -1.95 -8.71
C GLY A 9 9.39 -3.07 -8.04
N GLN A 10 9.13 -4.33 -8.40
CA GLN A 10 9.88 -5.47 -7.89
C GLN A 10 11.35 -5.45 -8.31
N TYR A 11 11.63 -5.04 -9.56
CA TYR A 11 13.00 -4.89 -10.03
C TYR A 11 13.76 -3.82 -9.24
N LEU A 12 13.16 -2.65 -9.03
CA LEU A 12 13.77 -1.55 -8.27
C LEU A 12 14.02 -1.93 -6.80
N ASP A 13 13.08 -2.64 -6.18
CA ASP A 13 13.20 -3.16 -4.83
C ASP A 13 14.43 -4.09 -4.69
N ILE A 14 14.56 -5.07 -5.59
CA ILE A 14 15.71 -6.00 -5.60
C ILE A 14 17.02 -5.28 -5.87
N GLU A 15 17.04 -4.31 -6.79
CA GLU A 15 18.25 -3.56 -7.11
C GLU A 15 18.69 -2.68 -5.93
N SER A 16 17.76 -2.03 -5.24
CA SER A 16 18.07 -1.23 -4.05
C SER A 16 18.68 -2.07 -2.92
N GLU A 17 18.16 -3.28 -2.71
CA GLU A 17 18.72 -4.23 -1.73
C GLU A 17 20.14 -4.64 -2.11
N LYS A 18 20.39 -5.00 -3.39
CA LYS A 18 21.71 -5.44 -3.88
C LYS A 18 22.76 -4.34 -3.79
N LEU A 19 22.39 -3.11 -4.12
CA LEU A 19 23.31 -1.97 -4.12
C LEU A 19 23.51 -1.39 -2.72
N ASN A 20 22.77 -1.88 -1.72
CA ASN A 20 22.75 -1.34 -0.36
C ASN A 20 22.53 0.19 -0.38
N SER A 21 21.61 0.62 -1.25
CA SER A 21 21.37 2.04 -1.52
C SER A 21 20.62 2.68 -0.35
N ASP A 22 21.06 3.85 0.07
CA ASP A 22 20.28 4.69 0.97
C ASP A 22 19.14 5.33 0.16
N LEU A 23 17.93 4.76 0.28
CA LEU A 23 16.72 5.28 -0.35
C LEU A 23 16.19 6.46 0.46
N ASP A 24 15.83 7.53 -0.23
CA ASP A 24 15.01 8.58 0.37
C ASP A 24 13.51 8.22 0.35
N LEU A 25 12.68 9.11 0.89
CA LEU A 25 11.24 8.87 0.99
C LEU A 25 10.59 8.76 -0.39
N ASP A 26 11.01 9.60 -1.34
CA ASP A 26 10.45 9.65 -2.70
C ASP A 26 10.76 8.35 -3.46
N ASP A 27 11.97 7.82 -3.31
CA ASP A 27 12.38 6.54 -3.89
C ASP A 27 11.56 5.38 -3.30
N MET A 28 11.35 5.37 -2.00
CA MET A 28 10.53 4.36 -1.33
C MET A 28 9.07 4.42 -1.77
N GLU A 29 8.47 5.62 -1.80
CA GLU A 29 7.09 5.80 -2.29
C GLU A 29 6.94 5.29 -3.72
N LYS A 30 7.90 5.58 -4.57
CA LYS A 30 7.92 5.11 -5.95
C LYS A 30 7.98 3.59 -6.03
N ILE A 31 8.88 2.95 -5.28
CA ILE A 31 9.00 1.48 -5.24
C ILE A 31 7.70 0.86 -4.74
N HIS A 32 7.16 1.31 -3.62
CA HIS A 32 5.94 0.78 -3.02
C HIS A 32 4.70 1.00 -3.90
N SER A 33 4.56 2.20 -4.48
CA SER A 33 3.49 2.51 -5.43
C SER A 33 3.52 1.57 -6.63
N LEU A 34 4.69 1.31 -7.18
CA LEU A 34 4.85 0.43 -8.33
C LEU A 34 4.66 -1.04 -7.94
N LYS A 35 5.40 -1.53 -6.92
CA LYS A 35 5.45 -2.93 -6.54
C LYS A 35 4.11 -3.46 -6.04
N THR A 36 3.43 -2.70 -5.20
CA THR A 36 2.17 -3.10 -4.54
C THR A 36 0.99 -2.27 -5.01
N GLY A 37 1.11 -0.95 -5.02
CA GLY A 37 0.02 -0.03 -5.33
C GLY A 37 -0.56 -0.26 -6.72
N LYS A 38 0.28 -0.46 -7.75
CA LYS A 38 -0.19 -0.67 -9.13
C LYS A 38 -0.98 -1.97 -9.34
N LEU A 39 -0.70 -3.02 -8.57
CA LEU A 39 -1.48 -4.26 -8.64
C LEU A 39 -2.84 -4.08 -7.97
N ILE A 40 -2.89 -3.47 -6.80
CA ILE A 40 -4.14 -3.15 -6.09
C ILE A 40 -5.00 -2.22 -6.94
N GLN A 41 -4.42 -1.13 -7.47
CA GLN A 41 -5.09 -0.20 -8.38
C GLN A 41 -5.67 -0.93 -9.60
N ALA A 42 -4.89 -1.79 -10.25
CA ALA A 42 -5.33 -2.55 -11.42
C ALA A 42 -6.49 -3.49 -11.09
N SER A 43 -6.47 -4.15 -9.93
CA SER A 43 -7.54 -5.05 -9.49
C SER A 43 -8.86 -4.29 -9.29
N ILE A 44 -8.81 -3.10 -8.69
CA ILE A 44 -9.97 -2.22 -8.50
C ILE A 44 -10.51 -1.74 -9.85
N LEU A 45 -9.61 -1.29 -10.74
CA LEU A 45 -9.99 -0.81 -12.07
C LEU A 45 -10.57 -1.92 -12.95
N MET A 46 -10.11 -3.16 -12.79
CA MET A 46 -10.71 -4.31 -13.49
C MET A 46 -12.12 -4.59 -12.99
N GLY A 47 -12.37 -4.51 -11.68
CA GLY A 47 -13.70 -4.69 -11.11
C GLY A 47 -14.72 -3.65 -11.58
N GLN A 48 -14.28 -2.45 -11.97
CA GLN A 48 -15.18 -1.41 -12.47
C GLN A 48 -15.53 -1.54 -13.97
N LEU A 49 -14.82 -2.38 -14.77
CA LEU A 49 -15.04 -2.47 -16.22
C LEU A 49 -16.48 -2.85 -16.59
N GLU A 50 -17.13 -3.66 -15.77
CA GLU A 50 -18.53 -4.08 -15.94
C GLU A 50 -19.51 -3.09 -15.28
N SER A 51 -19.00 -2.00 -14.69
CA SER A 51 -19.85 -1.02 -14.01
C SER A 51 -20.26 0.12 -14.95
N SER A 52 -21.41 0.74 -14.68
CA SER A 52 -21.88 1.95 -15.36
C SER A 52 -21.38 3.25 -14.71
N LEU A 53 -20.21 3.22 -14.04
CA LEU A 53 -19.66 4.38 -13.39
C LEU A 53 -19.18 5.42 -14.40
N ASP A 54 -19.49 6.68 -14.13
CA ASP A 54 -18.97 7.80 -14.90
C ASP A 54 -17.45 8.00 -14.71
N ASN A 55 -16.83 8.74 -15.62
CA ASN A 55 -15.38 8.99 -15.61
C ASN A 55 -14.88 9.59 -14.29
N LYS A 56 -15.69 10.43 -13.62
CA LYS A 56 -15.29 11.04 -12.34
C LYS A 56 -15.15 9.97 -11.27
N LYS A 57 -16.11 9.07 -11.15
CA LYS A 57 -16.06 7.97 -10.18
C LYS A 57 -14.97 6.95 -10.51
N GLN A 58 -14.67 6.72 -11.79
CA GLN A 58 -13.54 5.89 -12.20
C GLN A 58 -12.20 6.48 -11.75
N ILE A 59 -12.01 7.80 -11.88
CA ILE A 59 -10.82 8.50 -11.38
C ILE A 59 -10.75 8.40 -9.84
N MET A 60 -11.86 8.56 -9.14
CA MET A 60 -11.92 8.41 -7.68
C MET A 60 -11.53 7.00 -7.24
N LEU A 61 -11.99 5.95 -7.91
CA LEU A 61 -11.57 4.57 -7.63
C LEU A 61 -10.08 4.33 -7.89
N SER A 62 -9.55 4.96 -8.92
CA SER A 62 -8.11 4.90 -9.22
C SER A 62 -7.28 5.57 -8.10
N ASP A 63 -7.71 6.74 -7.61
CA ASP A 63 -7.07 7.45 -6.50
C ASP A 63 -7.18 6.66 -5.19
N PHE A 64 -8.37 6.13 -4.89
CA PHE A 64 -8.57 5.20 -3.77
C PHE A 64 -7.57 4.05 -3.82
N GLY A 65 -7.46 3.37 -4.96
CA GLY A 65 -6.55 2.22 -5.12
C GLY A 65 -5.08 2.59 -4.92
N SER A 66 -4.66 3.78 -5.35
CA SER A 66 -3.29 4.27 -5.14
C SER A 66 -3.02 4.53 -3.66
N LYS A 67 -3.92 5.23 -2.97
CA LYS A 67 -3.75 5.59 -1.56
C LYS A 67 -3.79 4.39 -0.63
N ILE A 68 -4.78 3.51 -0.80
CA ILE A 68 -4.90 2.31 0.05
C ILE A 68 -3.74 1.33 -0.20
N GLY A 69 -3.24 1.25 -1.44
CA GLY A 69 -2.09 0.42 -1.77
C GLY A 69 -0.80 0.92 -1.12
N LEU A 70 -0.57 2.23 -1.08
CA LEU A 70 0.58 2.81 -0.38
C LEU A 70 0.43 2.66 1.15
N ALA A 71 -0.74 2.97 1.70
CA ALA A 71 -1.02 2.76 3.11
C ALA A 71 -0.76 1.31 3.55
N PHE A 72 -1.24 0.34 2.75
CA PHE A 72 -1.02 -1.08 3.02
C PHE A 72 0.47 -1.42 3.13
N GLN A 73 1.30 -0.91 2.21
CA GLN A 73 2.73 -1.19 2.24
C GLN A 73 3.42 -0.53 3.44
N ILE A 74 3.04 0.69 3.82
CA ILE A 74 3.59 1.34 5.01
C ILE A 74 3.21 0.56 6.28
N PHE A 75 1.95 0.07 6.37
CA PHE A 75 1.55 -0.79 7.48
C PHE A 75 2.32 -2.11 7.51
N ASP A 76 2.62 -2.70 6.34
CA ASP A 76 3.43 -3.91 6.24
C ASP A 76 4.86 -3.67 6.76
N ASP A 77 5.49 -2.55 6.39
CA ASP A 77 6.79 -2.12 6.89
C ASP A 77 6.79 -1.86 8.41
N ILE A 78 5.70 -1.28 8.94
CA ILE A 78 5.53 -1.06 10.39
C ILE A 78 5.47 -2.40 11.13
N LEU A 79 4.72 -3.37 10.59
CA LEU A 79 4.60 -4.69 11.17
C LEU A 79 5.91 -5.47 11.12
N ASP A 80 6.63 -5.40 10.02
CA ASP A 80 7.92 -6.05 9.89
C ASP A 80 8.90 -5.56 10.96
N GLU A 81 8.80 -4.31 11.39
CA GLU A 81 9.65 -3.70 12.41
C GLU A 81 9.14 -3.94 13.85
N THR A 82 7.81 -3.92 14.07
CA THR A 82 7.19 -3.96 15.40
C THR A 82 6.57 -5.30 15.77
N GLY A 83 6.31 -6.16 14.79
CA GLY A 83 5.56 -7.41 14.97
C GLY A 83 6.27 -8.43 15.84
N ASP A 84 5.50 -9.16 16.65
CA ASP A 84 6.01 -10.28 17.44
C ASP A 84 6.13 -11.53 16.55
N SER A 85 7.33 -12.09 16.47
CA SER A 85 7.64 -13.30 15.67
C SER A 85 6.77 -14.52 16.00
N SER A 86 6.16 -14.55 17.18
CA SER A 86 5.29 -15.64 17.62
C SER A 86 3.92 -15.66 16.95
N VAL A 87 3.44 -14.51 16.47
CA VAL A 87 2.08 -14.35 15.92
C VAL A 87 2.05 -14.53 14.40
N LEU A 88 3.13 -14.16 13.71
CA LEU A 88 3.15 -14.12 12.24
C LEU A 88 3.66 -15.39 11.57
N GLY A 89 4.13 -16.37 12.32
CA GLY A 89 4.60 -17.67 11.74
C GLY A 89 5.78 -17.55 10.78
N LYS A 90 6.30 -16.34 10.55
CA LYS A 90 7.51 -16.03 9.77
C LYS A 90 8.63 -15.59 10.70
N SER A 91 9.86 -15.96 10.39
CA SER A 91 11.01 -15.42 11.12
C SER A 91 11.20 -13.96 10.74
N ILE A 92 10.72 -13.04 11.58
CA ILE A 92 10.94 -11.58 11.50
C ILE A 92 12.41 -11.20 11.28
N LYS A 93 13.32 -12.11 11.57
CA LYS A 93 14.77 -11.90 11.37
C LYS A 93 15.24 -12.09 9.92
N SER A 94 14.38 -12.45 8.95
CA SER A 94 14.84 -12.58 7.56
C SER A 94 15.11 -11.23 6.91
N ASP A 95 14.30 -10.21 7.21
CA ASP A 95 14.43 -8.87 6.60
C ASP A 95 15.46 -7.99 7.30
N ILE A 96 15.65 -8.19 8.61
CA ILE A 96 16.79 -7.56 9.33
C ILE A 96 18.15 -8.03 8.77
N LYS A 97 18.21 -9.26 8.22
CA LYS A 97 19.43 -9.77 7.57
C LYS A 97 19.67 -9.23 6.16
N ASN A 98 18.63 -8.68 5.51
CA ASN A 98 18.70 -8.31 4.10
C ASN A 98 18.93 -6.81 3.86
N HIS A 99 19.27 -6.00 4.90
CA HIS A 99 19.48 -4.55 4.78
C HIS A 99 18.32 -3.79 4.08
N LYS A 100 17.10 -4.39 4.07
CA LYS A 100 15.94 -3.76 3.45
C LYS A 100 15.64 -2.42 4.12
N GLN A 101 15.56 -1.39 3.32
CA GLN A 101 15.06 -0.08 3.74
C GLN A 101 13.54 -0.16 3.91
N THR A 102 13.02 0.38 5.01
CA THR A 102 11.59 0.46 5.31
C THR A 102 11.20 1.90 5.63
N TYR A 103 9.92 2.24 5.52
CA TYR A 103 9.44 3.55 5.96
C TYR A 103 9.87 3.87 7.39
N VAL A 104 9.79 2.90 8.28
CA VAL A 104 10.18 3.07 9.69
C VAL A 104 11.66 3.44 9.84
N LYS A 105 12.54 2.86 9.02
CA LYS A 105 13.96 3.21 9.04
C LYS A 105 14.26 4.59 8.48
N VAL A 106 13.50 5.04 7.48
CA VAL A 106 13.74 6.33 6.81
C VAL A 106 13.17 7.50 7.59
N ILE A 107 11.93 7.39 8.10
CA ILE A 107 11.24 8.52 8.74
C ILE A 107 10.81 8.26 10.19
N GLY A 108 11.08 7.07 10.71
CA GLY A 108 10.71 6.67 12.07
C GLY A 108 9.29 6.14 12.18
N LEU A 109 9.03 5.38 13.26
CA LEU A 109 7.78 4.67 13.48
C LEU A 109 6.56 5.61 13.61
N GLU A 110 6.70 6.70 14.37
CA GLU A 110 5.61 7.65 14.62
C GLU A 110 5.13 8.31 13.32
N GLN A 111 6.06 8.78 12.51
CA GLN A 111 5.75 9.43 11.24
C GLN A 111 5.19 8.43 10.21
N SER A 112 5.69 7.20 10.19
CA SER A 112 5.17 6.13 9.33
C SER A 112 3.71 5.81 9.68
N ASN A 113 3.38 5.67 10.96
CA ASN A 113 1.99 5.47 11.41
C ASN A 113 1.10 6.64 11.01
N PHE A 114 1.56 7.89 11.21
CA PHE A 114 0.78 9.07 10.85
C PHE A 114 0.45 9.11 9.35
N ILE A 115 1.44 8.87 8.49
CA ILE A 115 1.24 8.86 7.02
C ILE A 115 0.30 7.72 6.60
N ALA A 116 0.49 6.51 7.15
CA ALA A 116 -0.34 5.36 6.84
C ALA A 116 -1.81 5.60 7.24
N ASP A 117 -2.04 6.14 8.43
CA ASP A 117 -3.39 6.47 8.93
C ASP A 117 -4.05 7.57 8.09
N GLN A 118 -3.29 8.60 7.70
CA GLN A 118 -3.80 9.68 6.84
C GLN A 118 -4.21 9.12 5.47
N LEU A 119 -3.36 8.35 4.80
CA LEU A 119 -3.66 7.75 3.50
C LEU A 119 -4.88 6.81 3.56
N ALA A 120 -5.00 6.04 4.63
CA ALA A 120 -6.13 5.17 4.87
C ALA A 120 -7.43 5.96 5.06
N ALA A 121 -7.42 7.00 5.88
CA ALA A 121 -8.58 7.86 6.12
C ALA A 121 -9.01 8.59 4.82
N GLU A 122 -8.04 9.12 4.06
CA GLU A 122 -8.31 9.75 2.77
C GLU A 122 -8.92 8.76 1.77
N SER A 123 -8.41 7.52 1.71
CA SER A 123 -8.93 6.49 0.82
C SER A 123 -10.38 6.13 1.15
N ILE A 124 -10.71 5.94 2.42
CA ILE A 124 -12.08 5.68 2.87
C ILE A 124 -12.98 6.88 2.56
N GLY A 125 -12.51 8.11 2.81
CA GLY A 125 -13.23 9.34 2.47
C GLY A 125 -13.56 9.48 0.98
N ILE A 126 -12.68 9.00 0.09
CA ILE A 126 -12.97 8.94 -1.35
C ILE A 126 -14.17 8.03 -1.60
N LEU A 127 -14.19 6.82 -1.05
CA LEU A 127 -15.31 5.90 -1.22
C LEU A 127 -16.63 6.50 -0.70
N ASP A 128 -16.61 7.11 0.49
CA ASP A 128 -17.80 7.75 1.08
C ASP A 128 -18.35 8.88 0.18
N SER A 129 -17.46 9.67 -0.41
CA SER A 129 -17.83 10.79 -1.30
C SER A 129 -18.41 10.36 -2.65
N MET A 130 -18.26 9.08 -3.04
CA MET A 130 -18.81 8.56 -4.30
C MET A 130 -20.34 8.42 -4.29
N GLY A 131 -20.97 8.35 -3.12
CA GLY A 131 -22.42 8.25 -2.99
C GLY A 131 -23.03 6.96 -3.55
N LEU A 132 -22.29 5.84 -3.55
CA LEU A 132 -22.71 4.56 -4.12
C LEU A 132 -23.40 3.62 -3.10
N GLY A 133 -23.54 4.05 -1.85
CA GLY A 133 -24.23 3.31 -0.80
C GLY A 133 -23.67 1.91 -0.57
N GLU A 134 -24.53 0.91 -0.55
CA GLU A 134 -24.13 -0.48 -0.29
C GLU A 134 -23.24 -1.10 -1.37
N SER A 135 -23.26 -0.57 -2.60
CA SER A 135 -22.49 -1.12 -3.72
C SER A 135 -20.97 -1.11 -3.48
N ILE A 136 -20.47 -0.27 -2.57
CA ILE A 136 -19.05 -0.19 -2.20
C ILE A 136 -18.75 -0.66 -0.79
N SER A 137 -19.76 -1.16 -0.07
CA SER A 137 -19.61 -1.58 1.34
C SER A 137 -18.54 -2.63 1.53
N THR A 138 -18.50 -3.64 0.65
CA THR A 138 -17.47 -4.69 0.68
C THR A 138 -16.06 -4.12 0.46
N LEU A 139 -15.90 -3.19 -0.49
CA LEU A 139 -14.62 -2.55 -0.76
C LEU A 139 -14.16 -1.69 0.43
N LYS A 140 -15.10 -0.98 1.05
CA LYS A 140 -14.84 -0.20 2.26
C LYS A 140 -14.43 -1.09 3.43
N SER A 141 -15.18 -2.17 3.69
CA SER A 141 -14.84 -3.15 4.74
C SER A 141 -13.48 -3.80 4.51
N LEU A 142 -13.13 -4.09 3.25
CA LEU A 142 -11.80 -4.61 2.91
C LEU A 142 -10.70 -3.58 3.21
N ALA A 143 -10.90 -2.32 2.84
CA ALA A 143 -9.96 -1.24 3.14
C ALA A 143 -9.76 -1.07 4.65
N GLU A 144 -10.85 -1.04 5.42
CA GLU A 144 -10.82 -0.97 6.88
C GLU A 144 -10.09 -2.17 7.50
N TYR A 145 -10.32 -3.37 6.96
CA TYR A 145 -9.60 -4.58 7.40
C TYR A 145 -8.10 -4.48 7.10
N MET A 146 -7.70 -4.01 5.91
CA MET A 146 -6.29 -3.86 5.54
C MET A 146 -5.54 -2.91 6.49
N VAL A 147 -6.23 -1.87 6.96
CA VAL A 147 -5.68 -0.86 7.89
C VAL A 147 -5.65 -1.37 9.34
N ASN A 148 -6.69 -2.12 9.76
CA ASN A 148 -6.90 -2.50 11.16
C ASN A 148 -6.42 -3.93 11.49
N ARG A 149 -5.91 -4.70 10.53
CA ARG A 149 -5.57 -6.13 10.72
C ARG A 149 -4.57 -6.40 11.85
N ASN A 150 -3.95 -5.37 12.35
CA ASN A 150 -2.82 -5.48 13.29
C ASN A 150 -2.88 -4.48 14.47
N ARG A 151 -4.07 -3.97 14.75
CA ARG A 151 -4.36 -3.15 15.96
C ARG A 151 -5.10 -3.93 17.00
#